data_18c1bb6c00ad6935d378c5966fe4a78d
#
_entry.id   18c1bb6c00ad6935d378c5966fe4a78d
#
_cell.length_a   1.000
_cell.length_b   1.000
_cell.length_c   1.000
_cell.angle_alpha   90.00
_cell.angle_beta   90.00
_cell.angle_gamma   90.00
#
_symmetry.space_group_name_H-M   'P 1'
#
loop_
_entity.id
_entity.type
_entity.pdbx_description
1 polymer ?
#
loop_
_entity_poly.entity_id
_entity_poly.type
_entity_poly.pdbx_seq_one_letter_code
_entity_poly.pdbx_strand_id
1 'polypeptide(L)'
;MGVTCWKSVSDMWNYQEILVDLKPSLIVEFGTRYGGSALFFAHIMRQMGQPFRVLSVDVSQRALDPIAGRDPDITFVESSSTDPSVAEQIQRLKGEYPGRIFAILDSDHSMQHVLAEMKLLQPLLAPGDYMVVEDSNINGHPVLPGFGPGPYEAIEAYEQEYPNNYTHDVERENKFGFTFATNGFLIRK
;
A
#
# COMPACT_ATOMS: atom_id res chain seq x y z
N MET A 1 9.81 10.70 -13.85
CA MET A 1 9.34 11.68 -12.86
C MET A 1 10.49 12.30 -12.06
N GLY A 2 11.71 11.76 -12.16
CA GLY A 2 12.91 12.33 -11.56
C GLY A 2 13.12 12.02 -10.07
N VAL A 3 12.21 11.31 -9.45
CA VAL A 3 12.31 10.85 -8.04
C VAL A 3 12.58 9.36 -7.99
N THR A 4 13.50 8.93 -7.13
CA THR A 4 13.82 7.53 -6.93
C THR A 4 12.60 6.76 -6.41
N CYS A 5 12.33 5.60 -7.00
CA CYS A 5 11.28 4.68 -6.59
C CYS A 5 11.88 3.27 -6.44
N TRP A 6 11.70 2.65 -5.28
CA TRP A 6 12.22 1.31 -4.97
C TRP A 6 11.08 0.29 -4.98
N LYS A 7 10.50 0.12 -6.15
CA LYS A 7 9.44 -0.89 -6.33
C LYS A 7 9.75 -1.75 -7.55
N SER A 8 9.25 -2.97 -7.54
CA SER A 8 9.30 -3.85 -8.70
C SER A 8 8.60 -3.19 -9.89
N VAL A 9 9.23 -3.22 -11.07
CA VAL A 9 8.65 -2.63 -12.30
C VAL A 9 7.36 -3.36 -12.70
N SER A 10 7.32 -4.69 -12.55
CA SER A 10 6.12 -5.48 -12.83
C SER A 10 4.97 -5.13 -11.88
N ASP A 11 5.27 -4.93 -10.59
CA ASP A 11 4.25 -4.56 -9.62
C ASP A 11 3.76 -3.13 -9.83
N MET A 12 4.62 -2.21 -10.22
CA MET A 12 4.21 -0.85 -10.62
C MET A 12 3.23 -0.87 -11.82
N TRP A 13 3.41 -1.81 -12.75
CA TRP A 13 2.44 -2.00 -13.83
C TRP A 13 1.11 -2.55 -13.33
N ASN A 14 1.13 -3.52 -12.43
CA ASN A 14 -0.08 -3.99 -11.75
C ASN A 14 -0.79 -2.86 -11.01
N TYR A 15 -0.05 -2.00 -10.30
CA TYR A 15 -0.63 -0.86 -9.56
C TYR A 15 -1.30 0.14 -10.51
N GLN A 16 -0.69 0.44 -11.66
CA GLN A 16 -1.33 1.29 -12.66
C GLN A 16 -2.67 0.71 -13.11
N GLU A 17 -2.74 -0.60 -13.39
CA GLU A 17 -3.99 -1.25 -13.79
C GLU A 17 -5.02 -1.27 -12.65
N ILE A 18 -4.58 -1.57 -11.41
CA ILE A 18 -5.46 -1.52 -10.23
C ILE A 18 -6.06 -0.11 -10.09
N LEU A 19 -5.26 0.94 -10.23
CA LEU A 19 -5.75 2.32 -10.14
C LEU A 19 -6.81 2.61 -11.23
N VAL A 20 -6.57 2.15 -12.45
CA VAL A 20 -7.52 2.36 -13.58
C VAL A 20 -8.84 1.60 -13.35
N ASP A 21 -8.77 0.36 -12.85
CA ASP A 21 -9.95 -0.49 -12.63
C ASP A 21 -10.72 -0.07 -11.38
N LEU A 22 -10.02 0.17 -10.27
CA LEU A 22 -10.59 0.51 -8.97
C LEU A 22 -11.11 1.95 -8.92
N LYS A 23 -10.41 2.89 -9.58
CA LYS A 23 -10.66 4.33 -9.55
C LYS A 23 -10.73 4.86 -8.10
N PRO A 24 -9.69 4.65 -7.29
CA PRO A 24 -9.73 5.04 -5.89
C PRO A 24 -9.79 6.57 -5.76
N SER A 25 -10.49 7.06 -4.75
CA SER A 25 -10.45 8.46 -4.35
C SER A 25 -9.38 8.72 -3.28
N LEU A 26 -8.96 7.68 -2.57
CA LEU A 26 -7.90 7.75 -1.57
C LEU A 26 -6.89 6.62 -1.81
N ILE A 27 -5.61 7.00 -1.89
CA ILE A 27 -4.49 6.06 -1.88
C ILE A 27 -3.78 6.22 -0.54
N VAL A 28 -3.56 5.12 0.17
CA VAL A 28 -2.84 5.07 1.45
C VAL A 28 -1.57 4.26 1.25
N GLU A 29 -0.42 4.88 1.45
CA GLU A 29 0.88 4.24 1.36
C GLU A 29 1.56 4.29 2.73
N PHE A 30 1.99 3.15 3.24
CA PHE A 30 2.87 3.02 4.38
C PHE A 30 4.28 2.70 3.89
N GLY A 31 5.23 3.58 4.20
CA GLY A 31 6.57 3.58 3.62
C GLY A 31 6.73 4.59 2.48
N THR A 32 7.15 5.81 2.81
CA THR A 32 7.35 6.89 1.84
C THR A 32 8.72 6.85 1.18
N ARG A 33 9.76 6.62 1.96
CA ARG A 33 11.18 6.71 1.56
C ARG A 33 11.48 8.01 0.80
N TYR A 34 11.65 7.95 -0.53
CA TYR A 34 11.91 9.10 -1.40
C TYR A 34 10.63 9.75 -1.95
N GLY A 35 9.47 9.13 -1.78
CA GLY A 35 8.18 9.60 -2.30
C GLY A 35 7.95 9.31 -3.80
N GLY A 36 8.79 8.47 -4.42
CA GLY A 36 8.69 8.17 -5.85
C GLY A 36 7.43 7.40 -6.22
N SER A 37 7.00 6.46 -5.40
CA SER A 37 5.75 5.71 -5.58
C SER A 37 4.52 6.59 -5.37
N ALA A 38 4.49 7.39 -4.30
CA ALA A 38 3.41 8.35 -4.07
C ALA A 38 3.24 9.31 -5.27
N LEU A 39 4.36 9.82 -5.80
CA LEU A 39 4.36 10.68 -6.98
C LEU A 39 3.86 9.96 -8.24
N PHE A 40 4.23 8.68 -8.42
CA PHE A 40 3.74 7.85 -9.52
C PHE A 40 2.22 7.68 -9.45
N PHE A 41 1.68 7.35 -8.28
CA PHE A 41 0.23 7.22 -8.09
C PHE A 41 -0.50 8.53 -8.37
N ALA A 42 0.00 9.65 -7.85
CA ALA A 42 -0.59 10.96 -8.10
C ALA A 42 -0.62 11.31 -9.59
N HIS A 43 0.45 10.99 -10.34
CA HIS A 43 0.52 11.24 -11.78
C HIS A 43 -0.52 10.41 -12.57
N ILE A 44 -0.70 9.13 -12.24
CA ILE A 44 -1.72 8.30 -12.88
C ILE A 44 -3.12 8.84 -12.57
N MET A 45 -3.41 9.12 -11.31
CA MET A 45 -4.72 9.60 -10.90
C MET A 45 -5.11 10.92 -11.55
N ARG A 46 -4.15 11.83 -11.75
CA ARG A 46 -4.41 13.09 -12.50
C ARG A 46 -4.86 12.84 -13.92
N GLN A 47 -4.29 11.85 -14.61
CA GLN A 47 -4.72 11.50 -15.97
C GLN A 47 -6.15 10.96 -16.01
N MET A 48 -6.65 10.43 -14.91
CA MET A 48 -8.03 9.92 -14.82
C MET A 48 -9.06 11.03 -14.59
N GLY A 49 -8.64 12.23 -14.18
CA GLY A 49 -9.47 13.43 -14.10
C GLY A 49 -10.54 13.43 -13.00
N GLN A 50 -10.45 12.52 -12.01
CA GLN A 50 -11.34 12.49 -10.86
C GLN A 50 -10.65 13.04 -9.60
N PRO A 51 -11.39 13.57 -8.62
CA PRO A 51 -10.81 13.99 -7.33
C PRO A 51 -10.15 12.81 -6.60
N PHE A 52 -8.95 13.02 -6.08
CA PHE A 52 -8.23 12.02 -5.30
C PHE A 52 -7.28 12.66 -4.29
N ARG A 53 -6.78 11.84 -3.37
CA ARG A 53 -5.68 12.18 -2.44
C ARG A 53 -4.77 10.98 -2.28
N VAL A 54 -3.46 11.21 -2.22
CA VAL A 54 -2.47 10.25 -1.75
C VAL A 54 -2.07 10.62 -0.33
N LEU A 55 -2.17 9.70 0.61
CA LEU A 55 -1.60 9.78 1.94
C LEU A 55 -0.40 8.85 2.00
N SER A 56 0.79 9.38 2.22
CA SER A 56 2.01 8.58 2.36
C SER A 56 2.63 8.81 3.74
N VAL A 57 2.82 7.74 4.50
CA VAL A 57 3.22 7.75 5.91
C VAL A 57 4.57 7.06 6.06
N ASP A 58 5.50 7.70 6.77
CA ASP A 58 6.81 7.13 7.09
C ASP A 58 7.27 7.64 8.46
N VAL A 59 8.04 6.83 9.17
CA VAL A 59 8.64 7.23 10.46
C VAL A 59 9.67 8.36 10.31
N SER A 60 10.13 8.63 9.08
CA SER A 60 11.10 9.70 8.80
C SER A 60 10.95 10.24 7.38
N GLN A 61 10.81 11.55 7.27
CA GLN A 61 10.79 12.26 5.98
C GLN A 61 12.18 12.77 5.54
N ARG A 62 13.26 12.37 6.22
CA ARG A 62 14.62 12.86 5.91
C ARG A 62 15.08 12.53 4.49
N ALA A 63 14.58 11.44 3.91
CA ALA A 63 14.92 11.01 2.55
C ALA A 63 13.94 11.52 1.48
N LEU A 64 12.84 12.15 1.89
CA LEU A 64 11.81 12.64 0.97
C LEU A 64 12.39 13.63 -0.05
N ASP A 65 12.22 13.32 -1.33
CA ASP A 65 12.67 14.18 -2.42
C ASP A 65 11.81 15.46 -2.48
N PRO A 66 12.43 16.65 -2.58
CA PRO A 66 11.68 17.91 -2.67
C PRO A 66 10.70 18.01 -3.85
N ILE A 67 10.91 17.24 -4.93
CA ILE A 67 9.96 17.17 -6.06
C ILE A 67 8.66 16.52 -5.60
N ALA A 68 8.76 15.34 -4.94
CA ALA A 68 7.60 14.66 -4.37
C ALA A 68 6.95 15.51 -3.27
N GLY A 69 7.76 16.05 -2.35
CA GLY A 69 7.28 16.81 -1.20
C GLY A 69 6.50 18.09 -1.53
N ARG A 70 6.57 18.58 -2.77
CA ARG A 70 5.81 19.76 -3.24
C ARG A 70 4.54 19.39 -4.00
N ASP A 71 4.26 18.11 -4.20
CA ASP A 71 3.08 17.69 -4.95
C ASP A 71 1.79 18.03 -4.18
N PRO A 72 0.87 18.81 -4.78
CA PRO A 72 -0.32 19.29 -4.06
C PRO A 72 -1.35 18.20 -3.77
N ASP A 73 -1.28 17.07 -4.46
CA ASP A 73 -2.24 15.97 -4.30
C ASP A 73 -1.74 14.88 -3.34
N ILE A 74 -0.53 15.08 -2.75
CA ILE A 74 0.05 14.15 -1.79
C ILE A 74 0.13 14.79 -0.41
N THR A 75 -0.29 14.06 0.60
CA THR A 75 -0.10 14.40 2.02
C THR A 75 0.95 13.46 2.59
N PHE A 76 2.09 14.01 3.00
CA PHE A 76 3.15 13.27 3.68
C PHE A 76 3.02 13.43 5.17
N VAL A 77 3.10 12.31 5.91
CA VAL A 77 2.99 12.26 7.37
C VAL A 77 4.22 11.57 7.95
N GLU A 78 4.92 12.25 8.85
CA GLU A 78 6.00 11.64 9.64
C GLU A 78 5.42 11.05 10.93
N SER A 79 5.19 9.73 10.89
CA SER A 79 4.63 8.94 12.01
C SER A 79 4.88 7.46 11.77
N SER A 80 4.73 6.64 12.81
CA SER A 80 4.54 5.21 12.61
C SER A 80 3.21 4.95 11.89
N SER A 81 3.22 4.07 10.89
CA SER A 81 2.01 3.64 10.18
C SER A 81 0.97 2.97 11.10
N THR A 82 1.42 2.44 12.24
CA THR A 82 0.57 1.80 13.25
C THR A 82 0.07 2.76 14.34
N ASP A 83 0.43 4.04 14.27
CA ASP A 83 -0.06 5.04 15.22
C ASP A 83 -1.56 5.31 15.04
N PRO A 84 -2.37 5.35 16.12
CA PRO A 84 -3.81 5.62 16.02
C PRO A 84 -4.16 6.93 15.30
N SER A 85 -3.32 7.95 15.37
CA SER A 85 -3.52 9.22 14.65
C SER A 85 -3.53 9.04 13.12
N VAL A 86 -2.84 8.04 12.60
CA VAL A 86 -2.87 7.69 11.17
C VAL A 86 -4.24 7.16 10.78
N ALA A 87 -4.87 6.33 11.60
CA ALA A 87 -6.24 5.86 11.37
C ALA A 87 -7.24 7.03 11.37
N GLU A 88 -7.10 7.96 12.31
CA GLU A 88 -7.94 9.18 12.37
C GLU A 88 -7.76 10.02 11.09
N GLN A 89 -6.54 10.16 10.60
CA GLN A 89 -6.26 10.91 9.38
C GLN A 89 -6.84 10.23 8.15
N ILE A 90 -6.73 8.89 8.03
CA ILE A 90 -7.37 8.12 6.96
C ILE A 90 -8.89 8.32 7.02
N GLN A 91 -9.50 8.22 8.20
CA GLN A 91 -10.94 8.40 8.38
C GLN A 91 -11.40 9.83 7.98
N ARG A 92 -10.63 10.86 8.31
CA ARG A 92 -10.90 12.24 7.87
C ARG A 92 -10.83 12.36 6.35
N LEU A 93 -9.77 11.83 5.73
CA LEU A 93 -9.59 11.87 4.28
C LEU A 93 -10.66 11.08 3.52
N LYS A 94 -11.16 9.97 4.07
CA LYS A 94 -12.33 9.26 3.52
C LYS A 94 -13.57 10.14 3.45
N GLY A 95 -13.75 11.01 4.42
CA GLY A 95 -14.87 11.99 4.41
C GLY A 95 -14.68 13.08 3.37
N GLU A 96 -13.46 13.53 3.13
CA GLU A 96 -13.12 14.56 2.14
C GLU A 96 -13.07 14.00 0.71
N TYR A 97 -12.65 12.75 0.54
CA TYR A 97 -12.51 12.04 -0.73
C TYR A 97 -13.31 10.73 -0.69
N PRO A 98 -14.63 10.79 -0.77
CA PRO A 98 -15.48 9.59 -0.67
C PRO A 98 -15.32 8.71 -1.92
N GLY A 99 -15.15 7.39 -1.72
CA GLY A 99 -14.98 6.41 -2.78
C GLY A 99 -14.15 5.22 -2.33
N ARG A 100 -13.50 4.57 -3.29
CA ARG A 100 -12.63 3.41 -3.04
C ARG A 100 -11.28 3.83 -2.47
N ILE A 101 -10.70 2.90 -1.70
CA ILE A 101 -9.34 3.01 -1.17
C ILE A 101 -8.44 2.00 -1.86
N PHE A 102 -7.24 2.46 -2.24
CA PHE A 102 -6.11 1.61 -2.57
C PHE A 102 -5.06 1.76 -1.47
N ALA A 103 -4.76 0.70 -0.74
CA ALA A 103 -3.76 0.70 0.33
C ALA A 103 -2.52 -0.10 -0.07
N ILE A 104 -1.32 0.40 0.24
CA ILE A 104 -0.04 -0.26 0.00
C ILE A 104 0.75 -0.26 1.31
N LEU A 105 1.15 -1.45 1.77
CA LEU A 105 1.97 -1.67 2.96
C LEU A 105 3.40 -2.01 2.52
N ASP A 106 4.31 -1.07 2.70
CA ASP A 106 5.73 -1.14 2.28
C ASP A 106 6.62 -0.39 3.28
N SER A 107 6.37 -0.56 4.59
CA SER A 107 7.10 0.15 5.65
C SER A 107 8.18 -0.72 6.31
N ASP A 108 7.86 -1.36 7.41
CA ASP A 108 8.69 -2.34 8.12
C ASP A 108 8.24 -3.75 7.73
N HIS A 109 9.18 -4.61 7.35
CA HIS A 109 8.88 -5.93 6.83
C HIS A 109 8.84 -7.02 7.91
N SER A 110 8.71 -6.65 9.19
CA SER A 110 8.48 -7.63 10.25
C SER A 110 7.01 -8.05 10.30
N MET A 111 6.77 -9.34 10.54
CA MET A 111 5.42 -9.91 10.66
C MET A 111 4.54 -9.11 11.62
N GLN A 112 5.07 -8.73 12.78
CA GLN A 112 4.30 -8.05 13.82
C GLN A 112 3.84 -6.67 13.35
N HIS A 113 4.72 -5.94 12.66
CA HIS A 113 4.40 -4.59 12.20
C HIS A 113 3.36 -4.63 11.08
N VAL A 114 3.57 -5.46 10.06
CA VAL A 114 2.63 -5.60 8.94
C VAL A 114 1.26 -6.10 9.41
N LEU A 115 1.23 -7.06 10.34
CA LEU A 115 -0.04 -7.51 10.95
C LEU A 115 -0.75 -6.36 11.68
N ALA A 116 -0.03 -5.50 12.37
CA ALA A 116 -0.61 -4.34 13.04
C ALA A 116 -1.16 -3.32 12.03
N GLU A 117 -0.46 -3.08 10.91
CA GLU A 117 -0.96 -2.24 9.81
C GLU A 117 -2.25 -2.79 9.19
N MET A 118 -2.29 -4.09 8.89
CA MET A 118 -3.49 -4.75 8.37
C MET A 118 -4.68 -4.61 9.35
N LYS A 119 -4.43 -4.77 10.65
CA LYS A 119 -5.46 -4.59 11.70
C LYS A 119 -5.91 -3.14 11.83
N LEU A 120 -5.01 -2.17 11.70
CA LEU A 120 -5.35 -0.75 11.70
C LEU A 120 -6.26 -0.39 10.52
N LEU A 121 -5.99 -0.95 9.34
CA LEU A 121 -6.78 -0.70 8.13
C LEU A 121 -8.11 -1.48 8.10
N GLN A 122 -8.23 -2.57 8.85
CA GLN A 122 -9.39 -3.46 8.81
C GLN A 122 -10.75 -2.74 8.98
N PRO A 123 -10.96 -1.85 9.96
CA PRO A 123 -12.22 -1.11 10.11
C PRO A 123 -12.36 0.05 9.13
N LEU A 124 -11.29 0.42 8.44
CA LEU A 124 -11.27 1.57 7.53
C LEU A 124 -11.59 1.17 6.09
N LEU A 125 -11.29 -0.06 5.70
CA LEU A 125 -11.55 -0.57 4.35
C LEU A 125 -12.96 -1.15 4.23
N ALA A 126 -13.62 -0.82 3.13
CA ALA A 126 -14.95 -1.31 2.78
C ALA A 126 -14.87 -2.41 1.70
N PRO A 127 -15.92 -3.26 1.56
CA PRO A 127 -15.97 -4.23 0.48
C PRO A 127 -15.71 -3.62 -0.89
N GLY A 128 -14.74 -4.21 -1.61
CA GLY A 128 -14.27 -3.75 -2.91
C GLY A 128 -13.08 -2.79 -2.87
N ASP A 129 -12.61 -2.36 -1.69
CA ASP A 129 -11.31 -1.68 -1.55
C ASP A 129 -10.17 -2.68 -1.81
N TYR A 130 -8.99 -2.17 -2.14
CA TYR A 130 -7.85 -2.98 -2.51
C TYR A 130 -6.67 -2.71 -1.59
N MET A 131 -5.98 -3.77 -1.15
CA MET A 131 -4.75 -3.69 -0.38
C MET A 131 -3.65 -4.46 -1.07
N VAL A 132 -2.44 -3.92 -1.10
CA VAL A 132 -1.22 -4.66 -1.46
C VAL A 132 -0.30 -4.70 -0.25
N VAL A 133 0.19 -5.90 0.07
CA VAL A 133 1.21 -6.13 1.08
C VAL A 133 2.51 -6.44 0.35
N GLU A 134 3.43 -5.47 0.31
CA GLU A 134 4.71 -5.60 -0.38
C GLU A 134 5.73 -6.41 0.43
N ASP A 135 6.81 -6.81 -0.26
CA ASP A 135 7.91 -7.62 0.24
C ASP A 135 7.48 -8.93 0.93
N SER A 136 6.27 -9.41 0.65
CA SER A 136 5.80 -10.72 1.09
C SER A 136 6.49 -11.87 0.34
N ASN A 137 7.34 -11.59 -0.63
CA ASN A 137 8.20 -12.56 -1.29
C ASN A 137 9.46 -12.95 -0.47
N ILE A 138 9.77 -12.25 0.62
CA ILE A 138 10.91 -12.57 1.50
C ILE A 138 10.62 -13.78 2.40
N ASN A 139 11.61 -14.19 3.19
CA ASN A 139 11.58 -15.38 4.06
C ASN A 139 11.31 -16.71 3.32
N GLY A 140 11.74 -16.80 2.05
CA GLY A 140 11.60 -18.03 1.25
C GLY A 140 10.35 -18.10 0.36
N HIS A 141 9.66 -16.98 0.13
CA HIS A 141 8.44 -16.84 -0.69
C HIS A 141 8.62 -16.10 -2.05
N PRO A 142 9.61 -16.35 -2.91
CA PRO A 142 10.67 -17.36 -2.86
C PRO A 142 12.05 -16.81 -2.50
N VAL A 143 12.21 -15.56 -2.09
CA VAL A 143 13.53 -14.94 -1.87
C VAL A 143 13.93 -14.87 -0.39
N LEU A 144 15.21 -14.63 -0.12
CA LEU A 144 15.79 -14.43 1.22
C LEU A 144 15.34 -15.47 2.26
N PRO A 145 15.52 -16.78 2.02
CA PRO A 145 15.18 -17.78 3.01
C PRO A 145 15.98 -17.52 4.31
N GLY A 146 15.27 -17.55 5.45
CA GLY A 146 15.88 -17.25 6.75
C GLY A 146 15.90 -15.77 7.13
N PHE A 147 15.17 -14.91 6.42
CA PHE A 147 14.92 -13.52 6.85
C PHE A 147 14.24 -13.47 8.22
N GLY A 148 13.37 -14.42 8.49
CA GLY A 148 12.48 -14.47 9.64
C GLY A 148 11.03 -14.13 9.25
N PRO A 149 10.06 -14.32 10.15
CA PRO A 149 8.65 -14.04 9.85
C PRO A 149 8.46 -12.61 9.36
N GLY A 150 7.91 -12.48 8.16
CA GLY A 150 7.75 -11.23 7.43
C GLY A 150 6.30 -10.95 7.00
N PRO A 151 6.13 -10.17 5.92
CA PRO A 151 4.81 -9.78 5.45
C PRO A 151 3.94 -10.96 5.00
N TYR A 152 4.52 -12.03 4.43
CA TYR A 152 3.78 -13.23 4.07
C TYR A 152 3.11 -13.88 5.29
N GLU A 153 3.89 -14.09 6.35
CA GLU A 153 3.38 -14.67 7.60
C GLU A 153 2.41 -13.73 8.32
N ALA A 154 2.52 -12.42 8.11
CA ALA A 154 1.53 -11.45 8.61
C ALA A 154 0.18 -11.62 7.92
N ILE A 155 0.15 -11.86 6.60
CA ILE A 155 -1.07 -12.15 5.85
C ILE A 155 -1.72 -13.44 6.38
N GLU A 156 -0.94 -14.52 6.53
CA GLU A 156 -1.45 -15.79 7.06
C GLU A 156 -2.03 -15.63 8.47
N ALA A 157 -1.33 -14.93 9.36
CA ALA A 157 -1.79 -14.67 10.73
C ALA A 157 -3.07 -13.80 10.74
N TYR A 158 -3.15 -12.80 9.87
CA TYR A 158 -4.34 -11.98 9.72
C TYR A 158 -5.55 -12.82 9.27
N GLU A 159 -5.38 -13.68 8.29
CA GLU A 159 -6.46 -14.52 7.75
C GLU A 159 -6.96 -15.58 8.75
N GLN A 160 -6.08 -16.05 9.64
CA GLN A 160 -6.49 -16.92 10.75
C GLN A 160 -7.38 -16.18 11.75
N GLU A 161 -7.10 -14.91 12.03
CA GLU A 161 -7.87 -14.10 12.98
C GLU A 161 -9.14 -13.50 12.34
N TYR A 162 -9.08 -13.14 11.07
CA TYR A 162 -10.18 -12.53 10.30
C TYR A 162 -10.49 -13.33 9.03
N PRO A 163 -11.01 -14.54 9.13
CA PRO A 163 -11.25 -15.40 7.96
C PRO A 163 -12.25 -14.77 7.00
N ASN A 164 -12.01 -14.93 5.72
CA ASN A 164 -12.85 -14.42 4.63
C ASN A 164 -12.93 -12.88 4.50
N ASN A 165 -12.04 -12.13 5.12
CA ASN A 165 -11.99 -10.66 4.96
C ASN A 165 -11.51 -10.21 3.58
N TYR A 166 -10.66 -11.01 2.92
CA TYR A 166 -10.11 -10.70 1.62
C TYR A 166 -10.30 -11.84 0.62
N THR A 167 -10.25 -11.50 -0.65
CA THR A 167 -10.02 -12.41 -1.78
C THR A 167 -8.64 -12.11 -2.33
N HIS A 168 -7.82 -13.15 -2.58
CA HIS A 168 -6.53 -12.98 -3.26
C HIS A 168 -6.74 -12.78 -4.74
N ASP A 169 -6.11 -11.75 -5.30
CA ASP A 169 -6.07 -11.49 -6.74
C ASP A 169 -4.90 -12.28 -7.36
N VAL A 170 -5.10 -13.58 -7.46
CA VAL A 170 -4.11 -14.55 -7.97
C VAL A 170 -3.75 -14.27 -9.43
N GLU A 171 -4.66 -13.68 -10.20
CA GLU A 171 -4.41 -13.33 -11.60
C GLU A 171 -3.33 -12.25 -11.71
N ARG A 172 -3.40 -11.19 -10.89
CA ARG A 172 -2.38 -10.14 -10.86
C ARG A 172 -1.05 -10.63 -10.28
N GLU A 173 -1.10 -11.44 -9.23
CA GLU A 173 0.10 -12.04 -8.65
C GLU A 173 0.91 -12.83 -9.69
N ASN A 174 0.24 -13.64 -10.49
CA ASN A 174 0.88 -14.51 -11.47
C ASN A 174 1.16 -13.85 -12.83
N LYS A 175 0.68 -12.65 -13.06
CA LYS A 175 0.70 -11.99 -14.37
C LYS A 175 2.07 -11.90 -15.02
N PHE A 176 3.09 -11.61 -14.23
CA PHE A 176 4.49 -11.45 -14.71
C PHE A 176 5.41 -12.58 -14.28
N GLY A 177 4.89 -13.61 -13.60
CA GLY A 177 5.65 -14.77 -13.13
C GLY A 177 6.56 -14.51 -11.93
N PHE A 178 6.67 -13.26 -11.47
CA PHE A 178 7.37 -12.86 -10.25
C PHE A 178 6.81 -11.53 -9.75
N THR A 179 6.64 -11.41 -8.45
CA THR A 179 6.20 -10.20 -7.76
C THR A 179 6.92 -10.07 -6.41
N PHE A 180 7.01 -8.85 -5.87
CA PHE A 180 7.41 -8.63 -4.48
C PHE A 180 6.23 -8.82 -3.51
N ALA A 181 4.99 -8.88 -4.02
CA ALA A 181 3.78 -9.02 -3.22
C ALA A 181 3.16 -10.43 -3.36
N THR A 182 3.95 -11.49 -3.09
CA THR A 182 3.49 -12.89 -3.10
C THR A 182 2.38 -13.07 -2.07
N ASN A 183 1.22 -13.60 -2.49
CA ASN A 183 0.01 -13.70 -1.64
C ASN A 183 -0.52 -12.34 -1.14
N GLY A 184 0.04 -11.23 -1.62
CA GLY A 184 -0.16 -9.89 -1.09
C GLY A 184 -1.13 -9.00 -1.86
N PHE A 185 -1.74 -9.46 -2.98
CA PHE A 185 -2.77 -8.73 -3.72
C PHE A 185 -4.15 -9.07 -3.16
N LEU A 186 -4.76 -8.17 -2.39
CA LEU A 186 -5.92 -8.46 -1.54
C LEU A 186 -7.10 -7.54 -1.86
N ILE A 187 -8.25 -8.12 -2.23
CA ILE A 187 -9.52 -7.41 -2.45
C ILE A 187 -10.40 -7.59 -1.22
N ARG A 188 -10.84 -6.49 -0.59
CA ARG A 188 -11.71 -6.49 0.59
C ARG A 188 -13.10 -7.06 0.22
N LYS A 189 -13.57 -8.05 1.00
CA LYS A 189 -14.93 -8.64 0.88
C LYS A 189 -15.98 -7.87 1.65
#